data_f3304289f4c641abd103657764696e59
#
_entry.id   f3304289f4c641abd103657764696e59
#
_cell.length_a   1.000
_cell.length_b   1.000
_cell.length_c   1.000
_cell.angle_alpha   90.00
_cell.angle_beta   90.00
_cell.angle_gamma   90.00
#
_symmetry.space_group_name_H-M   'P 1'
#
loop_
_entity.id
_entity.type
_entity.pdbx_description
1 polymer ?
#
loop_
_entity_poly.entity_id
_entity_poly.type
_entity_poly.pdbx_seq_one_letter_code
_entity_poly.pdbx_strand_id
1 'polypeptide(L)'
;MAGRTGVRATLYTFLLTPQIVTLNQIFTSFPKRINYQVGSTAGQLSRAAAVIYIAAENETRLAIGGATSGWKRVDYTIILQVYQHSLQRNSEDAMVDFDTLIDNIKTRLRSDHRFGDTTGTLVWQGAEPRITTRYGEPSTSNEGATETFAEIEFDATEMIQA
;
A
#
# COMPACT_ATOMS: atom_id res chain seq x y z
N MET A 1 -13.16 -13.06 4.37
CA MET A 1 -12.49 -12.55 3.15
C MET A 1 -11.72 -13.68 2.51
N ALA A 2 -11.61 -13.73 1.23
CA ALA A 2 -10.96 -14.87 0.61
C ALA A 2 -9.98 -14.42 -0.47
N GLY A 3 -8.68 -14.64 -0.16
CA GLY A 3 -7.61 -14.58 -1.12
C GLY A 3 -7.16 -13.16 -1.54
N ARG A 4 -6.23 -13.13 -2.48
CA ARG A 4 -5.47 -11.95 -2.92
C ARG A 4 -6.33 -10.72 -3.29
N THR A 5 -7.46 -10.94 -3.93
CA THR A 5 -8.37 -9.85 -4.34
C THR A 5 -9.01 -9.19 -3.13
N GLY A 6 -9.45 -9.98 -2.16
CA GLY A 6 -10.01 -9.46 -0.91
C GLY A 6 -8.98 -8.68 -0.09
N VAL A 7 -7.77 -9.20 0.05
CA VAL A 7 -6.66 -8.49 0.75
C VAL A 7 -6.37 -7.14 0.10
N ARG A 8 -6.26 -7.08 -1.23
CA ARG A 8 -6.05 -5.81 -1.94
C ARG A 8 -7.20 -4.84 -1.77
N ALA A 9 -8.44 -5.32 -1.79
CA ALA A 9 -9.63 -4.48 -1.59
C ALA A 9 -9.69 -3.90 -0.17
N THR A 10 -9.34 -4.70 0.84
CA THR A 10 -9.25 -4.24 2.24
C THR A 10 -8.20 -3.15 2.40
N LEU A 11 -7.00 -3.39 1.90
CA LEU A 11 -5.91 -2.40 1.95
C LEU A 11 -6.26 -1.12 1.18
N TYR A 12 -6.91 -1.24 0.03
CA TYR A 12 -7.40 -0.10 -0.74
C TYR A 12 -8.32 0.78 0.11
N THR A 13 -9.35 0.18 0.72
CA THR A 13 -10.30 0.90 1.58
C THR A 13 -9.61 1.50 2.79
N PHE A 14 -8.71 0.77 3.42
CA PHE A 14 -7.96 1.22 4.60
C PHE A 14 -7.06 2.41 4.32
N LEU A 15 -6.37 2.43 3.20
CA LEU A 15 -5.51 3.54 2.80
C LEU A 15 -6.29 4.76 2.30
N LEU A 16 -7.49 4.52 1.76
CA LEU A 16 -8.34 5.59 1.23
C LEU A 16 -9.10 6.35 2.33
N THR A 17 -9.43 5.70 3.44
CA THR A 17 -10.34 6.27 4.47
C THR A 17 -9.72 6.27 5.88
N PRO A 18 -9.41 7.45 6.45
CA PRO A 18 -9.41 8.78 5.85
C PRO A 18 -8.27 8.92 4.83
N GLN A 19 -8.48 9.76 3.83
CA GLN A 19 -7.51 9.95 2.77
C GLN A 19 -6.18 10.49 3.30
N ILE A 20 -5.08 9.89 2.87
CA ILE A 20 -3.73 10.38 3.16
C ILE A 20 -3.47 11.61 2.28
N VAL A 21 -3.01 12.69 2.91
CA VAL A 21 -2.70 13.93 2.21
C VAL A 21 -1.66 13.66 1.11
N THR A 22 -1.89 14.19 -0.07
CA THR A 22 -1.12 14.02 -1.31
C THR A 22 -1.20 12.64 -1.97
N LEU A 23 -1.73 11.62 -1.33
CA LEU A 23 -2.02 10.34 -1.98
C LEU A 23 -3.37 10.42 -2.70
N ASN A 24 -3.34 10.76 -3.98
CA ASN A 24 -4.52 11.06 -4.77
C ASN A 24 -5.19 9.81 -5.33
N GLN A 25 -4.40 8.77 -5.62
CA GLN A 25 -4.88 7.56 -6.27
C GLN A 25 -4.28 6.31 -5.64
N ILE A 26 -5.09 5.26 -5.55
CA ILE A 26 -4.67 3.94 -5.10
C ILE A 26 -5.18 2.93 -6.11
N PHE A 27 -4.31 2.02 -6.54
CA PHE A 27 -4.63 0.97 -7.50
C PHE A 27 -4.46 -0.40 -6.88
N THR A 28 -5.41 -1.30 -7.12
CA THR A 28 -5.34 -2.72 -6.73
C THR A 28 -4.71 -3.61 -7.80
N SER A 29 -4.33 -3.02 -8.92
CA SER A 29 -3.61 -3.65 -10.04
C SER A 29 -2.76 -2.60 -10.73
N PHE A 30 -1.73 -3.04 -11.49
CA PHE A 30 -0.86 -2.12 -12.22
C PHE A 30 -1.65 -1.37 -13.31
N PRO A 31 -1.74 -0.02 -13.23
CA PRO A 31 -2.37 0.76 -14.27
C PRO A 31 -1.45 0.83 -15.50
N LYS A 32 -2.04 0.94 -16.69
CA LYS A 32 -1.24 1.19 -17.91
C LYS A 32 -0.57 2.57 -17.89
N ARG A 33 -1.21 3.53 -17.21
CA ARG A 33 -0.75 4.92 -17.10
C ARG A 33 -1.29 5.52 -15.81
N ILE A 34 -0.49 6.32 -15.13
CA ILE A 34 -0.91 7.13 -13.99
C ILE A 34 -1.21 8.54 -14.49
N ASN A 35 -2.42 9.02 -14.26
CA ASN A 35 -2.80 10.42 -14.51
C ASN A 35 -2.85 11.15 -13.17
N TYR A 36 -1.79 11.86 -12.84
CA TYR A 36 -1.66 12.59 -11.56
C TYR A 36 -2.64 13.76 -11.39
N GLN A 37 -3.39 14.14 -12.40
CA GLN A 37 -4.46 15.15 -12.28
C GLN A 37 -5.71 14.60 -11.58
N VAL A 38 -5.95 13.30 -11.66
CA VAL A 38 -7.11 12.65 -11.07
C VAL A 38 -7.00 12.70 -9.54
N GLY A 39 -8.06 13.14 -8.86
CA GLY A 39 -8.11 13.24 -7.40
C GLY A 39 -7.29 14.38 -6.81
N SER A 40 -6.61 15.20 -7.62
CA SER A 40 -5.87 16.36 -7.13
C SER A 40 -6.78 17.56 -6.89
N THR A 41 -6.40 18.38 -5.91
CA THR A 41 -7.07 19.67 -5.64
C THR A 41 -6.36 20.80 -6.41
N ALA A 42 -7.09 21.89 -6.66
CA ALA A 42 -6.52 23.07 -7.31
C ALA A 42 -5.33 23.59 -6.49
N GLY A 43 -4.20 23.88 -7.18
CA GLY A 43 -2.97 24.38 -6.55
C GLY A 43 -2.12 23.31 -5.86
N GLN A 44 -2.51 22.06 -5.88
CA GLN A 44 -1.69 20.97 -5.34
C GLN A 44 -0.48 20.73 -6.26
N LEU A 45 0.72 20.93 -5.73
CA LEU A 45 1.98 20.80 -6.49
C LEU A 45 2.50 19.35 -6.48
N SER A 46 2.43 18.67 -5.34
CA SER A 46 2.86 17.27 -5.21
C SER A 46 1.65 16.35 -5.22
N ARG A 47 1.67 15.36 -6.12
CA ARG A 47 0.60 14.40 -6.35
C ARG A 47 1.17 13.01 -6.39
N ALA A 48 0.49 12.06 -5.76
CA ALA A 48 0.99 10.71 -5.68
C ALA A 48 -0.06 9.65 -5.98
N ALA A 49 0.42 8.50 -6.39
CA ALA A 49 -0.35 7.29 -6.58
C ALA A 49 0.35 6.11 -5.92
N ALA A 50 -0.43 5.19 -5.37
CA ALA A 50 0.08 3.94 -4.84
C ALA A 50 -0.53 2.74 -5.57
N VAL A 51 0.27 1.71 -5.78
CA VAL A 51 -0.15 0.42 -6.35
C VAL A 51 0.03 -0.65 -5.30
N ILE A 52 -1.04 -1.38 -4.99
CA ILE A 52 -1.01 -2.50 -4.05
C ILE A 52 -0.65 -3.77 -4.81
N TYR A 53 0.50 -4.34 -4.48
CA TYR A 53 1.02 -5.54 -5.12
C TYR A 53 1.29 -6.63 -4.08
N ILE A 54 0.82 -7.85 -4.34
CA ILE A 54 1.12 -9.02 -3.51
C ILE A 54 2.27 -9.77 -4.17
N ALA A 55 3.44 -9.69 -3.55
CA ALA A 55 4.69 -10.24 -4.09
C ALA A 55 4.80 -11.74 -3.84
N ALA A 56 4.33 -12.22 -2.68
CA ALA A 56 4.36 -13.62 -2.30
C ALA A 56 3.14 -14.01 -1.49
N GLU A 57 2.81 -15.29 -1.55
CA GLU A 57 1.73 -15.93 -0.81
C GLU A 57 2.17 -17.31 -0.37
N ASN A 58 2.06 -17.59 0.92
CA ASN A 58 2.36 -18.92 1.50
C ASN A 58 1.15 -19.43 2.26
N GLU A 59 0.60 -20.57 1.82
CA GLU A 59 -0.52 -21.21 2.47
C GLU A 59 -0.04 -22.35 3.38
N THR A 60 -0.49 -22.35 4.64
CA THR A 60 -0.22 -23.40 5.61
C THR A 60 -1.53 -23.94 6.16
N ARG A 61 -1.73 -25.24 6.08
CA ARG A 61 -2.87 -25.92 6.68
C ARG A 61 -2.64 -26.09 8.18
N LEU A 62 -3.56 -25.58 9.01
CA LEU A 62 -3.42 -25.58 10.47
C LEU A 62 -4.19 -26.70 11.16
N ALA A 63 -5.24 -27.22 10.54
CA ALA A 63 -6.07 -28.28 11.12
C ALA A 63 -6.46 -29.32 10.07
N ILE A 64 -6.40 -30.59 10.47
CA ILE A 64 -6.87 -31.72 9.68
C ILE A 64 -8.37 -31.88 9.99
N GLY A 65 -9.19 -31.04 9.37
CA GLY A 65 -10.62 -31.33 9.20
C GLY A 65 -10.78 -31.94 7.81
N GLY A 66 -11.81 -32.75 7.56
CA GLY A 66 -12.08 -33.29 6.23
C GLY A 66 -12.06 -32.20 5.13
N ALA A 67 -12.29 -32.54 3.89
CA ALA A 67 -12.14 -31.63 2.74
C ALA A 67 -12.91 -30.28 2.85
N THR A 68 -13.82 -30.14 3.83
CA THR A 68 -14.70 -28.97 3.98
C THR A 68 -14.67 -28.31 5.37
N SER A 69 -13.76 -28.67 6.27
CA SER A 69 -13.81 -28.18 7.66
C SER A 69 -12.44 -27.90 8.29
N GLY A 70 -11.46 -27.49 7.50
CA GLY A 70 -10.13 -27.13 7.98
C GLY A 70 -9.93 -25.62 8.11
N TRP A 71 -8.97 -25.22 8.95
CA TRP A 71 -8.43 -23.87 8.95
C TRP A 71 -7.12 -23.83 8.19
N LYS A 72 -6.91 -22.78 7.42
CA LYS A 72 -5.65 -22.48 6.77
C LYS A 72 -5.20 -21.07 7.11
N ARG A 73 -3.92 -20.91 7.23
CA ARG A 73 -3.24 -19.64 7.36
C ARG A 73 -2.61 -19.30 6.02
N VAL A 74 -2.82 -18.09 5.57
CA VAL A 74 -2.19 -17.56 4.36
C VAL A 74 -1.36 -16.35 4.75
N ASP A 75 -0.06 -16.44 4.53
CA ASP A 75 0.88 -15.36 4.78
C ASP A 75 1.18 -14.64 3.45
N TYR A 76 1.00 -13.33 3.44
CA TYR A 76 1.20 -12.47 2.28
C TYR A 76 2.39 -11.53 2.50
N THR A 77 3.26 -11.44 1.52
CA THR A 77 4.21 -10.32 1.41
C THR A 77 3.61 -9.28 0.47
N ILE A 78 3.34 -8.10 1.01
CA ILE A 78 2.64 -7.01 0.33
C ILE A 78 3.61 -5.88 0.07
N ILE A 79 3.60 -5.34 -1.14
CA ILE A 79 4.39 -4.19 -1.54
C ILE A 79 3.43 -3.08 -1.99
N LEU A 80 3.59 -1.91 -1.39
CA LEU A 80 3.00 -0.68 -1.89
C LEU A 80 4.06 0.04 -2.72
N GLN A 81 3.84 0.14 -4.01
CA GLN A 81 4.65 0.97 -4.89
C GLN A 81 4.07 2.37 -4.91
N VAL A 82 4.83 3.35 -4.43
CA VAL A 82 4.40 4.74 -4.29
C VAL A 82 5.15 5.59 -5.30
N TYR A 83 4.40 6.28 -6.14
CA TYR A 83 4.92 7.19 -7.17
C TYR A 83 4.46 8.61 -6.85
N GLN A 84 5.36 9.57 -6.86
CA GLN A 84 5.03 10.98 -6.73
C GLN A 84 5.53 11.76 -7.94
N HIS A 85 4.69 12.66 -8.39
CA HIS A 85 4.99 13.66 -9.40
C HIS A 85 4.82 15.04 -8.76
N SER A 86 5.92 15.82 -8.68
CA SER A 86 5.93 17.12 -8.01
C SER A 86 6.34 18.25 -8.94
N LEU A 87 5.54 19.30 -8.94
CA LEU A 87 5.78 20.55 -9.64
C LEU A 87 6.41 21.61 -8.71
N GLN A 88 6.93 21.21 -7.54
CA GLN A 88 7.68 22.10 -6.66
C GLN A 88 8.89 22.69 -7.40
N ARG A 89 9.18 23.97 -7.14
CA ARG A 89 10.31 24.65 -7.78
C ARG A 89 11.65 24.02 -7.42
N ASN A 90 11.78 23.58 -6.16
CA ASN A 90 12.99 22.99 -5.65
C ASN A 90 12.81 21.47 -5.53
N SER A 91 13.79 20.71 -5.95
CA SER A 91 13.79 19.25 -5.75
C SER A 91 13.83 18.86 -4.27
N GLU A 92 14.43 19.69 -3.41
CA GLU A 92 14.43 19.49 -1.95
C GLU A 92 13.01 19.52 -1.38
N ASP A 93 12.19 20.49 -1.76
CA ASP A 93 10.80 20.59 -1.32
C ASP A 93 9.98 19.39 -1.81
N ALA A 94 10.22 18.93 -3.04
CA ALA A 94 9.60 17.73 -3.58
C ALA A 94 9.97 16.46 -2.79
N MET A 95 11.23 16.37 -2.33
CA MET A 95 11.69 15.25 -1.49
C MET A 95 11.09 15.30 -0.10
N VAL A 96 10.98 16.49 0.53
CA VAL A 96 10.31 16.66 1.82
C VAL A 96 8.84 16.24 1.74
N ASP A 97 8.13 16.64 0.68
CA ASP A 97 6.75 16.21 0.44
C ASP A 97 6.65 14.69 0.31
N PHE A 98 7.62 14.06 -0.37
CA PHE A 98 7.64 12.62 -0.55
C PHE A 98 7.93 11.87 0.75
N ASP A 99 8.91 12.31 1.53
CA ASP A 99 9.23 11.72 2.83
C ASP A 99 8.03 11.82 3.79
N THR A 100 7.36 12.97 3.79
CA THR A 100 6.12 13.17 4.57
C THR A 100 5.02 12.20 4.13
N LEU A 101 4.84 12.00 2.84
CA LEU A 101 3.87 11.05 2.29
C LEU A 101 4.19 9.62 2.75
N ILE A 102 5.44 9.20 2.62
CA ILE A 102 5.88 7.86 3.04
C ILE A 102 5.66 7.65 4.54
N ASP A 103 5.98 8.63 5.37
CA ASP A 103 5.77 8.54 6.81
C ASP A 103 4.28 8.51 7.18
N ASN A 104 3.43 9.24 6.46
CA ASN A 104 1.98 9.18 6.64
C ASN A 104 1.42 7.80 6.25
N ILE A 105 1.91 7.19 5.18
CA ILE A 105 1.52 5.83 4.79
C ILE A 105 1.93 4.82 5.87
N LYS A 106 3.18 4.87 6.36
CA LYS A 106 3.65 4.00 7.44
C LYS A 106 2.84 4.18 8.72
N THR A 107 2.53 5.42 9.08
CA THR A 107 1.70 5.74 10.25
C THR A 107 0.32 5.16 10.09
N ARG A 108 -0.28 5.26 8.90
CA ARG A 108 -1.57 4.63 8.60
C ARG A 108 -1.48 3.11 8.76
N LEU A 109 -0.47 2.47 8.16
CA LEU A 109 -0.31 1.02 8.27
C LEU A 109 -0.18 0.55 9.72
N ARG A 110 0.50 1.32 10.58
CA ARG A 110 0.67 1.00 12.01
C ARG A 110 -0.56 1.31 12.86
N SER A 111 -1.49 2.12 12.37
CA SER A 111 -2.64 2.59 13.17
C SER A 111 -3.66 1.50 13.49
N ASP A 112 -3.71 0.43 12.68
CA ASP A 112 -4.61 -0.69 12.89
C ASP A 112 -3.97 -2.01 12.44
N HIS A 113 -3.80 -2.94 13.39
CA HIS A 113 -3.24 -4.26 13.12
C HIS A 113 -4.11 -5.16 12.24
N ARG A 114 -5.35 -4.77 11.98
CA ARG A 114 -6.31 -5.48 11.11
C ARG A 114 -6.53 -4.80 9.76
N PHE A 115 -5.84 -3.69 9.49
CA PHE A 115 -6.03 -2.90 8.25
C PHE A 115 -7.49 -2.52 7.98
N GLY A 116 -8.25 -2.20 9.04
CA GLY A 116 -9.67 -1.92 8.92
C GLY A 116 -10.55 -3.13 8.59
N ASP A 117 -10.02 -4.34 8.61
CA ASP A 117 -10.80 -5.56 8.38
C ASP A 117 -11.75 -5.85 9.54
N THR A 118 -13.03 -5.58 9.33
CA THR A 118 -14.09 -5.81 10.32
C THR A 118 -14.37 -7.30 10.55
N THR A 119 -13.99 -8.17 9.63
CA THR A 119 -14.13 -9.62 9.78
C THR A 119 -13.06 -10.21 10.69
N GLY A 120 -11.94 -9.47 10.87
CA GLY A 120 -10.84 -9.85 11.74
C GLY A 120 -9.99 -11.02 11.24
N THR A 121 -10.10 -11.35 9.96
CA THR A 121 -9.33 -12.43 9.34
C THR A 121 -7.96 -12.00 8.86
N LEU A 122 -7.83 -10.74 8.43
CA LEU A 122 -6.57 -10.15 7.99
C LEU A 122 -5.91 -9.38 9.13
N VAL A 123 -4.68 -9.73 9.44
CA VAL A 123 -3.90 -9.10 10.51
C VAL A 123 -2.43 -8.94 10.11
N TRP A 124 -1.69 -8.07 10.82
CA TRP A 124 -0.24 -8.04 10.72
C TRP A 124 0.36 -9.42 11.04
N GLN A 125 1.41 -9.78 10.31
CA GLN A 125 2.18 -10.98 10.62
C GLN A 125 3.12 -10.71 11.80
N GLY A 126 2.96 -11.50 12.86
CA GLY A 126 3.77 -11.41 14.07
C GLY A 126 3.31 -10.34 15.08
N ALA A 127 4.04 -10.23 16.17
CA ALA A 127 3.73 -9.31 17.29
C ALA A 127 4.07 -7.85 16.97
N GLU A 128 5.08 -7.63 16.12
CA GLU A 128 5.51 -6.30 15.71
C GLU A 128 5.50 -6.18 14.17
N PRO A 129 4.82 -5.14 13.64
CA PRO A 129 4.78 -4.92 12.21
C PRO A 129 6.17 -4.53 11.68
N ARG A 130 6.70 -5.37 10.78
CA ARG A 130 7.92 -5.06 10.06
C ARG A 130 7.55 -4.32 8.77
N ILE A 131 8.03 -3.09 8.63
CA ILE A 131 7.89 -2.29 7.42
C ILE A 131 9.28 -2.00 6.88
N THR A 132 9.54 -2.42 5.66
CA THR A 132 10.78 -2.11 4.93
C THR A 132 10.46 -1.13 3.82
N THR A 133 11.21 -0.03 3.74
CA THR A 133 11.04 0.96 2.67
C THR A 133 12.32 1.01 1.83
N ARG A 134 12.15 0.91 0.51
CA ARG A 134 13.22 1.09 -0.47
C ARG A 134 12.89 2.27 -1.36
N TYR A 135 13.82 3.20 -1.48
CA TYR A 135 13.66 4.40 -2.30
C TYR A 135 14.37 4.23 -3.64
N GLY A 136 13.70 4.63 -4.72
CA GLY A 136 14.31 4.80 -6.02
C GLY A 136 15.04 6.14 -6.13
N GLU A 137 15.88 6.28 -7.13
CA GLU A 137 16.53 7.56 -7.43
C GLU A 137 15.50 8.56 -7.97
N PRO A 138 15.48 9.81 -7.46
CA PRO A 138 14.65 10.86 -8.02
C PRO A 138 15.05 11.16 -9.46
N SER A 139 14.07 11.43 -10.30
CA SER A 139 14.29 11.85 -11.69
C SER A 139 13.54 13.14 -11.99
N THR A 140 13.94 13.81 -13.06
CA THR A 140 13.25 15.00 -13.56
C THR A 140 12.57 14.64 -14.87
N SER A 141 11.26 14.90 -14.95
CA SER A 141 10.51 14.70 -16.19
C SER A 141 10.85 15.76 -17.25
N ASN A 142 10.47 15.50 -18.51
CA ASN A 142 10.63 16.44 -19.60
C ASN A 142 9.87 17.78 -19.37
N GLU A 143 8.89 17.77 -18.47
CA GLU A 143 8.08 18.94 -18.08
C GLU A 143 8.68 19.68 -16.88
N GLY A 144 9.85 19.26 -16.39
CA GLY A 144 10.53 19.87 -15.24
C GLY A 144 9.97 19.44 -13.88
N ALA A 145 9.10 18.44 -13.83
CA ALA A 145 8.61 17.89 -12.58
C ALA A 145 9.62 16.90 -11.97
N THR A 146 9.70 16.89 -10.64
CA THR A 146 10.46 15.88 -9.91
C THR A 146 9.60 14.63 -9.72
N GLU A 147 10.11 13.50 -10.17
CA GLU A 147 9.48 12.20 -10.01
C GLU A 147 10.24 11.38 -8.98
N THR A 148 9.52 10.83 -8.01
CA THR A 148 10.07 10.01 -6.94
C THR A 148 9.30 8.70 -6.83
N PHE A 149 10.00 7.67 -6.37
CA PHE A 149 9.45 6.32 -6.24
C PHE A 149 9.93 5.66 -4.95
N ALA A 150 9.06 4.91 -4.30
CA ALA A 150 9.43 4.05 -3.19
C ALA A 150 8.59 2.77 -3.18
N GLU A 151 9.14 1.73 -2.62
CA GLU A 151 8.46 0.48 -2.28
C GLU A 151 8.38 0.34 -0.77
N ILE A 152 7.17 0.15 -0.26
CA ILE A 152 6.91 -0.15 1.15
C ILE A 152 6.48 -1.60 1.24
N GLU A 153 7.32 -2.44 1.81
CA GLU A 153 7.08 -3.88 1.98
C GLU A 153 6.66 -4.17 3.42
N PHE A 154 5.63 -4.97 3.57
CA PHE A 154 5.15 -5.48 4.86
C PHE A 154 4.45 -6.83 4.70
N ASP A 155 4.34 -7.57 5.79
CA ASP A 155 3.75 -8.89 5.81
C ASP A 155 2.40 -8.88 6.54
N ALA A 156 1.42 -9.59 6.01
CA ALA A 156 0.11 -9.78 6.60
C ALA A 156 -0.30 -11.26 6.58
N THR A 157 -1.13 -11.65 7.51
CA THR A 157 -1.66 -13.02 7.61
C THR A 157 -3.17 -13.01 7.56
N GLU A 158 -3.75 -13.92 6.82
CA GLU A 158 -5.18 -14.17 6.78
C GLU A 158 -5.49 -15.58 7.28
N MET A 159 -6.47 -15.69 8.17
CA MET A 159 -7.01 -16.99 8.64
C MET A 159 -8.29 -17.29 7.87
N ILE A 160 -8.28 -18.37 7.12
CA ILE A 160 -9.40 -18.79 6.27
C ILE A 160 -9.93 -20.14 6.74
N GLN A 161 -11.25 -20.22 6.90
CA GLN A 161 -11.92 -21.50 7.06
C GLN A 161 -12.12 -22.12 5.68
N ALA A 162 -11.62 -23.34 5.50
CA ALA A 162 -11.73 -24.07 4.23
C ALA A 162 -13.10 -24.70 4.07
#